data_2010bbb42fabee579ec58a9a63b4e448
#
_entry.id   2010bbb42fabee579ec58a9a63b4e448
#
_cell.length_a   1.000
_cell.length_b   1.000
_cell.length_c   1.000
_cell.angle_alpha   90.00
_cell.angle_beta   90.00
_cell.angle_gamma   90.00
#
_symmetry.space_group_name_H-M   'P 1'
#
loop_
_entity.id
_entity.type
_entity.pdbx_description
1 polymer ?
#
loop_
_entity_poly.entity_id
_entity_poly.type
_entity_poly.pdbx_seq_one_letter_code
_entity_poly.pdbx_strand_id
1 'polypeptide(L)'
;MKYRYDLHIHSALSPCAEEEMTPVTVVGQAALSGLDFVAIADHNAIGHVPLALRAGEEFGVAVVPAVEVQTREDIHLLCLFRTYGDLEKFFARIPVSERRNRADLFGEQLYFDEDDNIVGREERMLLDSAAITCEEVRRLAFEAGGAAVPAHIDRDANSMLKILGGVPEEYPAVELSSRAAAEELAFWRERRLVLVDSDAHTLDAMSDVGVIDLPERTVDALVERLRRGGGDGI
;
A
#
# COMPACT_ATOMS: atom_id res chain seq x y z
N MET A 1 11.67 -19.24 2.01
CA MET A 1 10.36 -19.87 1.71
C MET A 1 9.53 -18.88 0.92
N LYS A 2 8.67 -19.38 0.00
CA LYS A 2 7.82 -18.51 -0.85
C LYS A 2 6.50 -18.25 -0.16
N TYR A 3 6.12 -16.97 -0.10
CA TYR A 3 4.87 -16.50 0.49
C TYR A 3 4.10 -15.67 -0.53
N ARG A 4 2.77 -15.82 -0.55
CA ARG A 4 1.85 -15.09 -1.43
C ARG A 4 1.40 -13.81 -0.74
N TYR A 5 1.36 -12.72 -1.49
CA TYR A 5 1.00 -11.42 -0.92
C TYR A 5 0.20 -10.56 -1.90
N ASP A 6 -0.56 -9.62 -1.35
CA ASP A 6 -1.07 -8.43 -2.00
C ASP A 6 -0.96 -7.28 -0.98
N LEU A 7 -0.03 -6.36 -1.22
CA LEU A 7 0.34 -5.31 -0.27
C LEU A 7 -0.20 -3.94 -0.65
N HIS A 8 -1.01 -3.87 -1.72
CA HIS A 8 -1.57 -2.63 -2.21
C HIS A 8 -3.05 -2.84 -2.58
N ILE A 9 -3.92 -2.62 -1.58
CA ILE A 9 -5.37 -2.73 -1.73
C ILE A 9 -5.99 -1.49 -1.10
N HIS A 10 -6.97 -0.89 -1.77
CA HIS A 10 -7.74 0.22 -1.22
C HIS A 10 -9.03 -0.27 -0.57
N SER A 11 -9.35 0.30 0.58
CA SER A 11 -10.66 0.10 1.20
C SER A 11 -11.64 1.20 0.80
N ALA A 12 -12.90 1.07 1.21
CA ALA A 12 -13.93 2.09 1.00
C ALA A 12 -13.66 3.43 1.74
N LEU A 13 -12.53 3.56 2.43
CA LEU A 13 -12.02 4.83 2.93
C LEU A 13 -11.39 5.65 1.79
N SER A 14 -10.80 5.01 0.79
CA SER A 14 -10.35 5.66 -0.44
C SER A 14 -11.54 5.90 -1.36
N PRO A 15 -11.80 7.15 -1.81
CA PRO A 15 -13.04 7.48 -2.52
C PRO A 15 -13.12 6.88 -3.93
N CYS A 16 -12.05 6.29 -4.42
CA CYS A 16 -11.97 5.57 -5.68
C CYS A 16 -12.30 4.07 -5.55
N ALA A 17 -12.40 3.53 -4.32
CA ALA A 17 -12.76 2.14 -4.07
C ALA A 17 -14.28 1.98 -3.89
N GLU A 18 -14.78 0.77 -4.18
CA GLU A 18 -16.18 0.42 -3.96
C GLU A 18 -16.51 0.31 -2.48
N GLU A 19 -17.79 0.52 -2.12
CA GLU A 19 -18.26 0.50 -0.72
C GLU A 19 -18.09 -0.88 -0.08
N GLU A 20 -18.15 -1.94 -0.86
CA GLU A 20 -17.94 -3.33 -0.44
C GLU A 20 -16.49 -3.63 -0.02
N MET A 21 -15.55 -2.73 -0.31
CA MET A 21 -14.15 -2.86 0.10
C MET A 21 -13.98 -2.53 1.59
N THR A 22 -14.77 -3.17 2.46
CA THR A 22 -14.61 -3.02 3.90
C THR A 22 -13.36 -3.74 4.38
N PRO A 23 -12.70 -3.29 5.47
CA PRO A 23 -11.49 -3.95 5.96
C PRO A 23 -11.68 -5.43 6.28
N VAL A 24 -12.82 -5.81 6.86
CA VAL A 24 -13.10 -7.21 7.23
C VAL A 24 -13.30 -8.05 5.98
N THR A 25 -14.09 -7.56 5.01
CA THR A 25 -14.32 -8.26 3.74
C THR A 25 -13.03 -8.42 2.93
N VAL A 26 -12.20 -7.36 2.82
CA VAL A 26 -10.90 -7.42 2.11
C VAL A 26 -9.97 -8.46 2.72
N VAL A 27 -9.80 -8.46 4.06
CA VAL A 27 -8.91 -9.43 4.73
C VAL A 27 -9.49 -10.85 4.67
N GLY A 28 -10.82 -11.02 4.78
CA GLY A 28 -11.50 -12.28 4.58
C GLY A 28 -11.30 -12.84 3.16
N GLN A 29 -11.42 -12.00 2.13
CA GLN A 29 -11.16 -12.37 0.73
C GLN A 29 -9.68 -12.77 0.52
N ALA A 30 -8.74 -12.06 1.15
CA ALA A 30 -7.32 -12.42 1.13
C ALA A 30 -7.07 -13.81 1.74
N ALA A 31 -7.72 -14.12 2.86
CA ALA A 31 -7.65 -15.45 3.49
C ALA A 31 -8.20 -16.54 2.57
N LEU A 32 -9.37 -16.33 1.98
CA LEU A 32 -10.00 -17.28 1.04
C LEU A 32 -9.12 -17.51 -0.21
N SER A 33 -8.41 -16.49 -0.66
CA SER A 33 -7.46 -16.55 -1.79
C SER A 33 -6.13 -17.20 -1.40
N GLY A 34 -5.91 -17.54 -0.13
CA GLY A 34 -4.70 -18.16 0.38
C GLY A 34 -3.49 -17.24 0.37
N LEU A 35 -3.68 -15.96 0.66
CA LEU A 35 -2.58 -15.02 0.87
C LEU A 35 -1.94 -15.24 2.23
N ASP A 36 -0.62 -15.10 2.29
CA ASP A 36 0.16 -15.09 3.53
C ASP A 36 0.22 -13.70 4.15
N PHE A 37 0.31 -12.68 3.28
CA PHE A 37 0.36 -11.26 3.66
C PHE A 37 -0.64 -10.45 2.86
N VAL A 38 -1.27 -9.47 3.51
CA VAL A 38 -2.14 -8.48 2.88
C VAL A 38 -1.91 -7.11 3.51
N ALA A 39 -2.08 -6.04 2.73
CA ALA A 39 -2.13 -4.68 3.28
C ALA A 39 -3.27 -3.87 2.67
N ILE A 40 -4.00 -3.16 3.54
CA ILE A 40 -4.87 -2.06 3.13
C ILE A 40 -4.01 -0.79 3.17
N ALA A 41 -3.88 -0.14 2.02
CA ALA A 41 -3.02 1.01 1.81
C ALA A 41 -3.81 2.19 1.23
N ASP A 42 -4.78 2.69 2.00
CA ASP A 42 -5.63 3.80 1.57
C ASP A 42 -4.83 5.08 1.26
N HIS A 43 -5.34 5.89 0.33
CA HIS A 43 -4.74 7.17 -0.01
C HIS A 43 -4.70 8.10 1.21
N ASN A 44 -3.52 8.53 1.61
CA ASN A 44 -3.30 9.53 2.66
C ASN A 44 -4.13 9.32 3.95
N ALA A 45 -4.45 8.06 4.28
CA ALA A 45 -5.24 7.70 5.45
C ALA A 45 -4.83 6.33 6.02
N ILE A 46 -4.94 6.18 7.35
CA ILE A 46 -4.59 4.93 8.07
C ILE A 46 -5.74 4.42 8.94
N GLY A 47 -6.93 5.02 8.81
CA GLY A 47 -8.03 4.80 9.75
C GLY A 47 -8.58 3.37 9.77
N HIS A 48 -8.48 2.63 8.68
CA HIS A 48 -8.92 1.24 8.58
C HIS A 48 -7.86 0.19 8.99
N VAL A 49 -6.59 0.58 9.12
CA VAL A 49 -5.51 -0.35 9.47
C VAL A 49 -5.75 -1.10 10.80
N PRO A 50 -6.25 -0.45 11.88
CA PRO A 50 -6.53 -1.18 13.13
C PRO A 50 -7.60 -2.26 12.99
N LEU A 51 -8.63 -2.01 12.18
CA LEU A 51 -9.68 -2.99 11.91
C LEU A 51 -9.16 -4.15 11.06
N ALA A 52 -8.40 -3.84 10.01
CA ALA A 52 -7.74 -4.85 9.17
C ALA A 52 -6.81 -5.77 9.99
N LEU A 53 -6.03 -5.22 10.92
CA LEU A 53 -5.16 -6.00 11.81
C LEU A 53 -5.96 -7.00 12.66
N ARG A 54 -7.09 -6.58 13.25
CA ARG A 54 -7.97 -7.47 14.01
C ARG A 54 -8.57 -8.57 13.13
N ALA A 55 -9.04 -8.21 11.95
CA ALA A 55 -9.53 -9.19 10.98
C ALA A 55 -8.44 -10.19 10.57
N GLY A 56 -7.18 -9.73 10.42
CA GLY A 56 -6.04 -10.59 10.13
C GLY A 56 -5.75 -11.62 11.22
N GLU A 57 -5.88 -11.25 12.49
CA GLU A 57 -5.77 -12.18 13.63
C GLU A 57 -6.88 -13.26 13.57
N GLU A 58 -8.10 -12.86 13.24
CA GLU A 58 -9.25 -13.77 13.16
C GLU A 58 -9.15 -14.75 11.99
N PHE A 59 -8.79 -14.25 10.80
CA PHE A 59 -8.73 -15.07 9.58
C PHE A 59 -7.38 -15.77 9.37
N GLY A 60 -6.36 -15.47 10.19
CA GLY A 60 -5.05 -16.11 10.13
C GLY A 60 -4.16 -15.60 8.98
N VAL A 61 -4.40 -14.39 8.47
CA VAL A 61 -3.58 -13.70 7.47
C VAL A 61 -2.73 -12.63 8.14
N ALA A 62 -1.46 -12.51 7.76
CA ALA A 62 -0.60 -11.47 8.28
C ALA A 62 -0.93 -10.12 7.60
N VAL A 63 -1.59 -9.22 8.32
CA VAL A 63 -1.85 -7.86 7.83
C VAL A 63 -0.63 -6.99 8.08
N VAL A 64 -0.16 -6.32 7.03
CA VAL A 64 0.97 -5.38 7.07
C VAL A 64 0.43 -3.96 7.24
N PRO A 65 0.78 -3.22 8.31
CA PRO A 65 0.38 -1.83 8.45
C PRO A 65 0.93 -0.98 7.30
N ALA A 66 0.06 -0.33 6.53
CA ALA A 66 0.43 0.39 5.32
C ALA A 66 -0.39 1.67 5.10
N VAL A 67 0.11 2.50 4.21
CA VAL A 67 -0.57 3.67 3.65
C VAL A 67 0.03 3.98 2.28
N GLU A 68 -0.80 4.37 1.33
CA GLU A 68 -0.32 4.98 0.09
C GLU A 68 -0.29 6.51 0.25
N VAL A 69 0.91 7.09 0.20
CA VAL A 69 1.10 8.54 0.28
C VAL A 69 1.21 9.12 -1.12
N GLN A 70 0.29 10.02 -1.48
CA GLN A 70 0.43 10.86 -2.66
C GLN A 70 1.26 12.10 -2.32
N THR A 71 2.45 12.20 -2.90
CA THR A 71 3.42 13.25 -2.59
C THR A 71 3.13 14.56 -3.33
N ARG A 72 3.85 15.63 -2.97
CA ARG A 72 3.75 16.93 -3.62
C ARG A 72 4.10 16.89 -5.11
N GLU A 73 4.92 15.94 -5.53
CA GLU A 73 5.28 15.70 -6.92
C GLU A 73 4.21 14.93 -7.68
N ASP A 74 3.09 14.60 -7.02
CA ASP A 74 2.01 13.76 -7.56
C ASP A 74 2.45 12.30 -7.81
N ILE A 75 3.38 11.82 -6.98
CA ILE A 75 3.90 10.46 -7.00
C ILE A 75 3.27 9.67 -5.86
N HIS A 76 2.86 8.43 -6.12
CA HIS A 76 2.39 7.51 -5.11
C HIS A 76 3.55 6.69 -4.52
N LEU A 77 3.58 6.63 -3.19
CA LEU A 77 4.52 5.81 -2.43
C LEU A 77 3.76 4.88 -1.49
N LEU A 78 3.89 3.59 -1.72
CA LEU A 78 3.42 2.55 -0.80
C LEU A 78 4.37 2.48 0.39
N CYS A 79 3.88 2.87 1.57
CA CYS A 79 4.65 2.89 2.81
C CYS A 79 4.19 1.76 3.72
N LEU A 80 5.11 0.83 4.07
CA LEU A 80 4.82 -0.39 4.81
C LEU A 80 5.62 -0.43 6.11
N PHE A 81 5.00 -0.86 7.21
CA PHE A 81 5.58 -0.80 8.55
C PHE A 81 5.48 -2.13 9.29
N ARG A 82 6.34 -2.30 10.32
CA ARG A 82 6.35 -3.51 11.16
C ARG A 82 5.19 -3.55 12.13
N THR A 83 4.82 -2.39 12.66
CA THR A 83 3.72 -2.24 13.62
C THR A 83 2.83 -1.06 13.27
N TYR A 84 1.58 -1.09 13.74
CA TYR A 84 0.69 0.05 13.62
C TYR A 84 1.25 1.30 14.32
N GLY A 85 1.90 1.13 15.48
CA GLY A 85 2.50 2.26 16.19
C GLY A 85 3.65 2.94 15.42
N ASP A 86 4.37 2.22 14.55
CA ASP A 86 5.38 2.81 13.68
C ASP A 86 4.73 3.55 12.51
N LEU A 87 3.66 3.00 11.94
CA LEU A 87 2.84 3.66 10.94
C LEU A 87 2.22 4.96 11.49
N GLU A 88 1.65 4.95 12.71
CA GLU A 88 1.10 6.15 13.35
C GLU A 88 2.14 7.25 13.53
N LYS A 89 3.34 6.91 14.04
CA LYS A 89 4.44 7.86 14.23
C LYS A 89 4.89 8.48 12.91
N PHE A 90 4.95 7.67 11.85
CA PHE A 90 5.24 8.13 10.50
C PHE A 90 4.13 9.06 10.01
N PHE A 91 2.88 8.60 10.03
CA PHE A 91 1.75 9.30 9.45
C PHE A 91 1.45 10.63 10.14
N ALA A 92 1.68 10.73 11.45
CA ALA A 92 1.58 11.99 12.21
C ALA A 92 2.52 13.10 11.70
N ARG A 93 3.52 12.76 10.88
CA ARG A 93 4.47 13.70 10.26
C ARG A 93 4.14 14.03 8.80
N ILE A 94 3.12 13.41 8.23
CA ILE A 94 2.68 13.65 6.85
C ILE A 94 1.71 14.82 6.85
N PRO A 95 2.04 15.94 6.20
CA PRO A 95 1.16 17.11 6.10
C PRO A 95 0.07 16.87 5.03
N VAL A 96 -0.93 16.07 5.37
CA VAL A 96 -2.07 15.77 4.50
C VAL A 96 -2.92 17.02 4.24
N SER A 97 -3.66 17.03 3.14
CA SER A 97 -4.54 18.15 2.76
C SER A 97 -5.69 18.30 3.77
N GLU A 98 -6.02 19.56 4.09
CA GLU A 98 -7.19 19.93 4.88
C GLU A 98 -8.41 20.27 4.01
N ARG A 99 -8.28 20.15 2.67
CA ARG A 99 -9.38 20.39 1.75
C ARG A 99 -10.49 19.37 1.98
N ARG A 100 -11.74 19.84 1.95
CA ARG A 100 -12.90 18.96 2.11
C ARG A 100 -13.17 18.15 0.85
N ASN A 101 -13.52 16.90 1.06
CA ASN A 101 -14.00 16.03 -0.01
C ASN A 101 -15.32 16.57 -0.61
N ARG A 102 -15.49 16.32 -1.89
CA ARG A 102 -16.72 16.51 -2.66
C ARG A 102 -17.21 15.13 -3.08
N ALA A 103 -17.96 14.47 -2.17
CA ALA A 103 -18.46 13.12 -2.40
C ALA A 103 -19.32 12.99 -3.66
N ASP A 104 -19.99 14.09 -4.05
CA ASP A 104 -20.76 14.19 -5.30
C ASP A 104 -19.88 14.13 -6.57
N LEU A 105 -18.57 14.34 -6.46
CA LEU A 105 -17.62 14.34 -7.58
C LEU A 105 -16.58 13.21 -7.48
N PHE A 106 -16.13 12.90 -6.27
CA PHE A 106 -14.97 12.01 -6.05
C PHE A 106 -15.33 10.69 -5.37
N GLY A 107 -16.55 10.55 -4.85
CA GLY A 107 -16.99 9.38 -4.09
C GLY A 107 -16.98 9.62 -2.57
N GLU A 108 -17.64 8.74 -1.86
CA GLU A 108 -17.67 8.71 -0.40
C GLU A 108 -16.34 8.18 0.16
N GLN A 109 -16.01 8.55 1.39
CA GLN A 109 -14.84 8.09 2.14
C GLN A 109 -15.34 7.58 3.50
N LEU A 110 -15.61 6.27 3.55
CA LEU A 110 -16.41 5.67 4.61
C LEU A 110 -15.53 4.98 5.66
N TYR A 111 -15.89 5.14 6.94
CA TYR A 111 -15.36 4.32 8.03
C TYR A 111 -16.35 3.20 8.38
N PHE A 112 -15.82 2.02 8.60
CA PHE A 112 -16.58 0.81 8.95
C PHE A 112 -16.19 0.29 10.33
N ASP A 113 -17.13 -0.41 10.98
CA ASP A 113 -16.86 -1.23 12.16
C ASP A 113 -16.61 -2.71 11.79
N GLU A 114 -16.50 -3.58 12.80
CA GLU A 114 -16.23 -5.01 12.64
C GLU A 114 -17.41 -5.83 12.06
N ASP A 115 -18.61 -5.26 12.07
CA ASP A 115 -19.82 -5.83 11.50
C ASP A 115 -20.16 -5.23 10.12
N ASP A 116 -19.20 -4.54 9.48
CA ASP A 116 -19.36 -3.85 8.20
C ASP A 116 -20.46 -2.75 8.20
N ASN A 117 -20.76 -2.14 9.38
CA ASN A 117 -21.62 -0.98 9.44
C ASN A 117 -20.82 0.29 9.19
N ILE A 118 -21.42 1.26 8.47
CA ILE A 118 -20.84 2.59 8.31
C ILE A 118 -20.94 3.35 9.64
N VAL A 119 -19.79 3.69 10.22
CA VAL A 119 -19.70 4.41 11.51
C VAL A 119 -19.26 5.87 11.36
N GLY A 120 -18.83 6.28 10.19
CA GLY A 120 -18.39 7.66 9.93
C GLY A 120 -17.96 7.91 8.50
N ARG A 121 -17.51 9.14 8.26
CA ARG A 121 -16.96 9.59 6.99
C ARG A 121 -15.71 10.41 7.21
N GLU A 122 -14.70 10.23 6.36
CA GLU A 122 -13.56 11.14 6.29
C GLU A 122 -13.95 12.37 5.47
N GLU A 123 -13.85 13.53 6.08
CA GLU A 123 -14.22 14.78 5.43
C GLU A 123 -13.10 15.41 4.61
N ARG A 124 -11.84 15.05 4.88
CA ARG A 124 -10.69 15.54 4.10
C ARG A 124 -10.64 14.84 2.75
N MET A 125 -10.21 15.55 1.72
CA MET A 125 -10.00 14.97 0.39
C MET A 125 -8.73 14.12 0.37
N LEU A 126 -8.88 12.81 0.42
CA LEU A 126 -7.75 11.87 0.51
C LEU A 126 -6.94 11.75 -0.78
N LEU A 127 -7.54 12.08 -1.94
CA LEU A 127 -6.84 12.12 -3.24
C LEU A 127 -6.03 13.41 -3.47
N ASP A 128 -5.98 14.32 -2.52
CA ASP A 128 -5.11 15.48 -2.62
C ASP A 128 -3.66 15.11 -2.26
N SER A 129 -2.72 15.64 -3.01
CA SER A 129 -1.30 15.48 -2.71
C SER A 129 -0.95 16.08 -1.33
N ALA A 130 -0.24 15.32 -0.52
CA ALA A 130 0.34 15.80 0.72
C ALA A 130 1.47 16.82 0.44
N ALA A 131 1.62 17.82 1.31
CA ALA A 131 2.60 18.89 1.13
C ALA A 131 4.04 18.44 1.50
N ILE A 132 4.46 17.27 1.02
CA ILE A 132 5.74 16.61 1.33
C ILE A 132 6.33 15.97 0.09
N THR A 133 7.66 15.98 -0.06
CA THR A 133 8.35 15.37 -1.20
C THR A 133 8.48 13.86 -1.05
N CYS A 134 8.65 13.16 -2.18
CA CYS A 134 8.89 11.72 -2.19
C CYS A 134 10.18 11.34 -1.44
N GLU A 135 11.24 12.18 -1.49
CA GLU A 135 12.45 11.98 -0.71
C GLU A 135 12.19 12.08 0.81
N GLU A 136 11.43 13.09 1.24
CA GLU A 136 11.07 13.26 2.66
C GLU A 136 10.19 12.10 3.17
N VAL A 137 9.20 11.66 2.38
CA VAL A 137 8.37 10.49 2.73
C VAL A 137 9.26 9.25 2.91
N ARG A 138 10.15 8.95 1.97
CA ARG A 138 11.09 7.83 2.07
C ARG A 138 11.95 7.93 3.34
N ARG A 139 12.54 9.09 3.61
CA ARG A 139 13.35 9.32 4.81
C ARG A 139 12.55 9.09 6.09
N LEU A 140 11.33 9.64 6.17
CA LEU A 140 10.46 9.48 7.33
C LEU A 140 10.03 8.04 7.56
N ALA A 141 9.67 7.32 6.48
CA ALA A 141 9.31 5.90 6.55
C ALA A 141 10.49 5.08 7.07
N PHE A 142 11.69 5.34 6.53
CA PHE A 142 12.90 4.65 6.97
C PHE A 142 13.26 4.93 8.43
N GLU A 143 13.17 6.18 8.91
CA GLU A 143 13.37 6.59 10.30
C GLU A 143 12.37 5.89 11.26
N ALA A 144 11.12 5.68 10.81
CA ALA A 144 10.10 4.97 11.58
C ALA A 144 10.22 3.43 11.51
N GLY A 145 11.28 2.90 10.88
CA GLY A 145 11.49 1.45 10.77
C GLY A 145 10.72 0.77 9.63
N GLY A 146 10.01 1.54 8.80
CA GLY A 146 9.25 1.08 7.63
C GLY A 146 10.04 1.11 6.33
N ALA A 147 9.37 0.79 5.23
CA ALA A 147 9.84 0.90 3.86
C ALA A 147 8.91 1.82 3.07
N ALA A 148 9.46 2.58 2.12
CA ALA A 148 8.70 3.32 1.11
C ALA A 148 9.06 2.76 -0.26
N VAL A 149 8.06 2.31 -0.99
CA VAL A 149 8.17 1.67 -2.30
C VAL A 149 7.45 2.56 -3.33
N PRO A 150 8.12 3.03 -4.40
CA PRO A 150 7.42 3.70 -5.49
C PRO A 150 6.36 2.78 -6.07
N ALA A 151 5.10 3.22 -6.01
CA ALA A 151 3.94 2.45 -6.40
C ALA A 151 3.77 2.43 -7.93
N HIS A 152 3.31 1.29 -8.47
CA HIS A 152 2.89 1.07 -9.86
C HIS A 152 3.67 1.90 -10.90
N ILE A 153 5.03 1.80 -10.87
CA ILE A 153 5.94 2.66 -11.66
C ILE A 153 5.76 2.54 -13.18
N ASP A 154 5.09 1.50 -13.65
CA ASP A 154 4.72 1.24 -15.05
C ASP A 154 3.50 2.04 -15.53
N ARG A 155 2.72 2.65 -14.61
CA ARG A 155 1.55 3.46 -14.98
C ARG A 155 1.94 4.83 -15.50
N ASP A 156 1.03 5.45 -16.27
CA ASP A 156 1.25 6.79 -16.81
C ASP A 156 0.99 7.90 -15.80
N ALA A 157 0.12 7.68 -14.82
CA ALA A 157 -0.21 8.61 -13.75
C ALA A 157 0.43 8.21 -12.42
N ASN A 158 0.77 9.18 -11.60
CA ASN A 158 1.28 9.05 -10.22
C ASN A 158 2.54 8.18 -10.08
N SER A 159 3.20 7.91 -11.19
CA SER A 159 4.38 7.03 -11.29
C SER A 159 5.67 7.82 -11.15
N MET A 160 6.55 7.38 -10.26
CA MET A 160 7.87 8.00 -10.10
C MET A 160 8.68 7.95 -11.39
N LEU A 161 8.62 6.83 -12.12
CA LEU A 161 9.35 6.66 -13.38
C LEU A 161 8.91 7.68 -14.44
N LYS A 162 7.60 7.94 -14.55
CA LYS A 162 7.06 8.88 -15.55
C LYS A 162 7.29 10.34 -15.17
N ILE A 163 7.16 10.66 -13.89
CA ILE A 163 7.26 12.04 -13.40
C ILE A 163 8.71 12.50 -13.29
N LEU A 164 9.61 11.66 -12.76
CA LEU A 164 11.03 12.00 -12.57
C LEU A 164 11.92 11.51 -13.71
N GLY A 165 11.44 10.67 -14.62
CA GLY A 165 12.23 10.06 -15.69
C GLY A 165 13.13 8.91 -15.22
N GLY A 166 12.99 8.46 -13.97
CA GLY A 166 13.75 7.37 -13.38
C GLY A 166 13.36 7.12 -11.92
N VAL A 167 13.84 6.00 -11.38
CA VAL A 167 13.70 5.68 -9.95
C VAL A 167 15.08 5.81 -9.29
N PRO A 168 15.27 6.70 -8.31
CA PRO A 168 16.54 6.89 -7.60
C PRO A 168 17.03 5.59 -6.93
N GLU A 169 18.36 5.45 -6.81
CA GLU A 169 18.99 4.23 -6.25
C GLU A 169 18.63 4.00 -4.78
N GLU A 170 18.24 5.03 -4.08
CA GLU A 170 17.81 5.00 -2.67
C GLU A 170 16.49 4.26 -2.44
N TYR A 171 15.78 3.89 -3.51
CA TYR A 171 14.60 3.01 -3.44
C TYR A 171 15.00 1.57 -3.79
N PRO A 172 15.24 0.71 -2.80
CA PRO A 172 15.72 -0.66 -3.02
C PRO A 172 14.65 -1.61 -3.56
N ALA A 173 13.39 -1.23 -3.44
CA ALA A 173 12.22 -1.93 -3.96
C ALA A 173 11.37 -1.00 -4.82
N VAL A 174 10.65 -1.56 -5.79
CA VAL A 174 9.66 -0.89 -6.64
C VAL A 174 8.43 -1.78 -6.77
N GLU A 175 7.28 -1.17 -6.99
CA GLU A 175 6.07 -1.89 -7.34
C GLU A 175 5.75 -1.69 -8.83
N LEU A 176 5.40 -2.77 -9.49
CA LEU A 176 4.80 -2.77 -10.83
C LEU A 176 3.37 -3.30 -10.74
N SER A 177 2.50 -2.80 -11.61
CA SER A 177 1.13 -3.29 -11.67
C SER A 177 1.08 -4.76 -12.13
N SER A 178 0.00 -5.46 -11.82
CA SER A 178 -0.25 -6.82 -12.30
C SER A 178 -0.32 -6.94 -13.85
N ARG A 179 -0.39 -5.79 -14.54
CA ARG A 179 -0.44 -5.69 -15.99
C ARG A 179 0.89 -5.32 -16.65
N ALA A 180 1.96 -5.19 -15.85
CA ALA A 180 3.28 -4.85 -16.35
C ALA A 180 3.78 -5.85 -17.40
N ALA A 181 4.43 -5.36 -18.45
CA ALA A 181 4.99 -6.21 -19.50
C ALA A 181 6.11 -7.12 -18.95
N ALA A 182 6.22 -8.32 -19.47
CA ALA A 182 7.21 -9.30 -19.01
C ALA A 182 8.66 -8.77 -19.13
N GLU A 183 8.95 -8.00 -20.18
CA GLU A 183 10.25 -7.36 -20.39
C GLU A 183 10.53 -6.29 -19.32
N GLU A 184 9.52 -5.54 -18.91
CA GLU A 184 9.64 -4.52 -17.86
C GLU A 184 9.86 -5.16 -16.49
N LEU A 185 9.08 -6.20 -16.17
CA LEU A 185 9.30 -7.01 -14.97
C LEU A 185 10.72 -7.58 -14.92
N ALA A 186 11.22 -8.15 -16.02
CA ALA A 186 12.59 -8.68 -16.09
C ALA A 186 13.63 -7.58 -15.88
N PHE A 187 13.46 -6.43 -16.53
CA PHE A 187 14.36 -5.28 -16.43
C PHE A 187 14.50 -4.80 -14.97
N TRP A 188 13.38 -4.67 -14.23
CA TRP A 188 13.40 -4.19 -12.85
C TRP A 188 13.90 -5.26 -11.88
N ARG A 189 13.55 -6.54 -12.07
CA ARG A 189 14.03 -7.66 -11.21
C ARG A 189 15.54 -7.84 -11.22
N GLU A 190 16.22 -7.48 -12.30
CA GLU A 190 17.68 -7.47 -12.33
C GLU A 190 18.29 -6.35 -11.47
N ARG A 191 17.53 -5.33 -11.11
CA ARG A 191 18.01 -4.08 -10.50
C ARG A 191 17.48 -3.83 -9.10
N ARG A 192 16.27 -4.29 -8.82
CA ARG A 192 15.52 -4.00 -7.58
C ARG A 192 14.72 -5.21 -7.12
N LEU A 193 14.32 -5.20 -5.87
CA LEU A 193 13.20 -6.04 -5.45
C LEU A 193 11.92 -5.51 -6.09
N VAL A 194 11.20 -6.38 -6.81
CA VAL A 194 9.96 -6.01 -7.50
C VAL A 194 8.79 -6.60 -6.75
N LEU A 195 7.90 -5.73 -6.27
CA LEU A 195 6.55 -6.10 -5.87
C LEU A 195 5.65 -6.10 -7.10
N VAL A 196 4.67 -7.01 -7.10
CA VAL A 196 3.55 -7.01 -8.03
C VAL A 196 2.30 -7.13 -7.18
N ASP A 197 1.54 -6.06 -7.10
CA ASP A 197 0.34 -5.96 -6.29
C ASP A 197 -0.87 -5.66 -7.19
N SER A 198 -2.07 -5.84 -6.66
CA SER A 198 -3.30 -5.64 -7.44
C SER A 198 -3.65 -4.16 -7.60
N ASP A 199 -3.36 -3.35 -6.62
CA ASP A 199 -3.92 -2.00 -6.44
C ASP A 199 -5.45 -2.05 -6.60
N ALA A 200 -6.05 -3.02 -5.88
CA ALA A 200 -7.46 -3.34 -6.01
C ALA A 200 -8.34 -2.27 -5.37
N HIS A 201 -9.37 -1.89 -6.13
CA HIS A 201 -10.44 -0.98 -5.71
C HIS A 201 -11.81 -1.67 -5.69
N THR A 202 -11.83 -2.95 -6.08
CA THR A 202 -12.99 -3.84 -6.08
C THR A 202 -12.56 -5.22 -5.61
N LEU A 203 -13.45 -6.02 -5.04
CA LEU A 203 -13.12 -7.37 -4.58
C LEU A 203 -12.64 -8.29 -5.72
N ASP A 204 -13.23 -8.16 -6.90
CA ASP A 204 -12.86 -8.96 -8.07
C ASP A 204 -11.44 -8.65 -8.57
N ALA A 205 -10.94 -7.44 -8.31
CA ALA A 205 -9.59 -7.02 -8.70
C ALA A 205 -8.48 -7.63 -7.81
N MET A 206 -8.82 -8.20 -6.65
CA MET A 206 -7.89 -8.87 -5.72
C MET A 206 -7.42 -10.25 -6.22
N SER A 207 -7.32 -10.47 -7.52
CA SER A 207 -7.04 -11.79 -8.11
C SER A 207 -5.57 -12.05 -8.40
N ASP A 208 -4.78 -11.00 -8.57
CA ASP A 208 -3.39 -11.08 -8.96
C ASP A 208 -2.47 -10.83 -7.78
N VAL A 209 -1.75 -11.86 -7.37
CA VAL A 209 -0.95 -11.86 -6.16
C VAL A 209 0.53 -12.05 -6.48
N GLY A 210 1.35 -11.31 -5.76
CA GLY A 210 2.79 -11.48 -5.79
C GLY A 210 3.26 -12.68 -4.99
N VAL A 211 4.52 -13.07 -5.23
CA VAL A 211 5.23 -14.10 -4.44
C VAL A 211 6.57 -13.54 -4.00
N ILE A 212 6.88 -13.64 -2.72
CA ILE A 212 8.14 -13.16 -2.14
C ILE A 212 8.85 -14.28 -1.38
N ASP A 213 10.18 -14.32 -1.50
CA ASP A 213 11.01 -15.21 -0.70
C ASP A 213 11.44 -14.56 0.61
N LEU A 214 11.03 -15.18 1.73
CA LEU A 214 11.37 -14.73 3.08
C LEU A 214 11.89 -15.90 3.92
N PRO A 215 12.75 -15.66 4.93
CA PRO A 215 13.20 -16.69 5.86
C PRO A 215 12.04 -17.26 6.72
N GLU A 216 11.08 -16.43 7.07
CA GLU A 216 9.93 -16.76 7.90
C GLU A 216 8.70 -15.91 7.53
N ARG A 217 7.48 -16.37 7.92
CA ARG A 217 6.22 -15.68 7.69
C ARG A 217 5.99 -14.62 8.78
N THR A 218 6.75 -13.53 8.75
CA THR A 218 6.57 -12.41 9.68
C THR A 218 6.57 -11.08 8.93
N VAL A 219 5.81 -10.10 9.46
CA VAL A 219 5.82 -8.73 8.93
C VAL A 219 7.22 -8.11 9.03
N ASP A 220 7.95 -8.43 10.10
CA ASP A 220 9.34 -7.98 10.28
C ASP A 220 10.25 -8.45 9.14
N ALA A 221 10.18 -9.74 8.78
CA ALA A 221 10.99 -10.30 7.69
C ALA A 221 10.62 -9.66 6.34
N LEU A 222 9.33 -9.39 6.11
CA LEU A 222 8.85 -8.72 4.90
C LEU A 222 9.38 -7.28 4.81
N VAL A 223 9.16 -6.47 5.83
CA VAL A 223 9.61 -5.06 5.85
C VAL A 223 11.13 -4.97 5.76
N GLU A 224 11.86 -5.84 6.44
CA GLU A 224 13.32 -5.88 6.33
C GLU A 224 13.78 -6.25 4.92
N ARG A 225 13.09 -7.18 4.24
CA ARG A 225 13.36 -7.54 2.84
C ARG A 225 13.16 -6.35 1.90
N LEU A 226 12.09 -5.58 2.10
CA LEU A 226 11.80 -4.37 1.33
C LEU A 226 12.86 -3.27 1.54
N ARG A 227 13.33 -3.11 2.78
CA ARG A 227 14.35 -2.12 3.15
C ARG A 227 15.72 -2.44 2.56
N ARG A 228 16.08 -3.71 2.47
CA ARG A 228 17.36 -4.16 1.91
C ARG A 228 17.36 -4.18 0.39
N GLY A 229 16.20 -4.45 -0.20
CA GLY A 229 16.10 -4.66 -1.65
C GLY A 229 16.95 -5.85 -2.11
N GLY A 230 17.45 -5.75 -3.32
CA GLY A 230 18.21 -6.79 -4.01
C GLY A 230 17.33 -7.52 -5.03
N GLY A 231 17.80 -7.62 -6.27
CA GLY A 231 17.13 -8.39 -7.30
C GLY A 231 17.11 -9.89 -6.94
N ASP A 232 16.22 -10.63 -7.55
CA ASP A 232 16.05 -12.10 -7.34
C ASP A 232 17.24 -12.93 -7.84
N GLY A 233 18.37 -12.29 -8.13
CA GLY A 233 19.56 -12.87 -8.80
C GLY A 233 20.83 -12.95 -7.96
N ILE A 234 20.76 -12.89 -6.59
CA ILE A 234 21.93 -13.18 -5.73
C ILE A 234 21.54 -14.16 -4.63
#